data_d9bb5576c90d5801eaabbaec8195b9f9
#
_entry.id   d9bb5576c90d5801eaabbaec8195b9f9
#
_cell.length_a   1.000
_cell.length_b   1.000
_cell.length_c   1.000
_cell.angle_alpha   90.00
_cell.angle_beta   90.00
_cell.angle_gamma   90.00
#
_symmetry.space_group_name_H-M   'P 1'
#
loop_
_entity.id
_entity.type
_entity.pdbx_description
1 polymer ?
#
loop_
_entity_poly.entity_id
_entity_poly.type
_entity_poly.pdbx_seq_one_letter_code
_entity_poly.pdbx_strand_id
1 'polypeptide(L)'
;MHLKEQWIREGFSSYYVVKKELKLTYEKNILYNHTLPCLLPCEFRIEDGEEYYYYETGIYTKLKDRISMLEPKLFFAYLLEVFEQVASYLLELDHLKLDLESMFLDKEDRPVLCYLPEYEKKIDEQLRDLLEECIEYISGNDKKRVRFYYEFHSFLVKEKPNMEQMKDYLEVRSEKTNGEILREKIKDEELKSAQDMQENLSDSIRDENDHSEKEEIKIYEKTPKRI
;
A
#
# COMPACT_ATOMS: atom_id res chain seq x y z
N MET A 1 4.52 30.43 5.59
CA MET A 1 5.28 30.45 6.86
C MET A 1 6.02 29.13 6.95
N HIS A 2 7.35 29.12 7.03
CA HIS A 2 8.08 27.86 7.15
C HIS A 2 7.98 27.39 8.61
N LEU A 3 7.28 26.27 8.85
CA LEU A 3 7.30 25.59 10.13
C LEU A 3 8.76 25.17 10.42
N LYS A 4 9.27 25.51 11.61
CA LYS A 4 10.55 24.94 12.05
C LYS A 4 10.26 23.55 12.58
N GLU A 5 10.61 22.56 11.80
CA GLU A 5 10.44 21.14 12.08
C GLU A 5 11.78 20.54 12.47
N GLN A 6 11.78 19.67 13.47
CA GLN A 6 12.99 18.96 13.88
C GLN A 6 12.67 17.59 14.47
N TRP A 7 13.63 16.69 14.33
CA TRP A 7 13.59 15.35 14.92
C TRP A 7 14.45 15.34 16.17
N ILE A 8 13.87 14.98 17.31
CA ILE A 8 14.56 14.95 18.60
C ILE A 8 14.45 13.55 19.18
N ARG A 9 15.53 13.12 19.84
CA ARG A 9 15.55 11.90 20.64
C ARG A 9 15.88 12.27 22.10
N GLU A 10 14.96 11.94 23.00
CA GLU A 10 15.10 12.13 24.44
C GLU A 10 15.05 10.76 25.14
N GLY A 11 16.20 10.26 25.56
CA GLY A 11 16.30 8.94 26.19
C GLY A 11 15.85 7.82 25.24
N PHE A 12 14.73 7.17 25.55
CA PHE A 12 14.14 6.10 24.76
C PHE A 12 13.03 6.57 23.79
N SER A 13 12.57 7.81 23.95
CA SER A 13 11.50 8.38 23.13
C SER A 13 12.05 9.17 21.94
N SER A 14 11.34 9.10 20.82
CA SER A 14 11.63 9.89 19.61
C SER A 14 10.46 10.79 19.30
N TYR A 15 10.74 12.04 18.99
CA TYR A 15 9.74 13.07 18.76
C TYR A 15 9.95 13.75 17.41
N TYR A 16 8.83 14.03 16.74
CA TYR A 16 8.74 15.02 15.70
C TYR A 16 8.24 16.31 16.34
N VAL A 17 9.01 17.38 16.26
CA VAL A 17 8.77 18.62 16.99
C VAL A 17 8.50 19.76 16.03
N VAL A 18 7.41 20.47 16.27
CA VAL A 18 7.02 21.62 15.47
C VAL A 18 6.86 22.82 16.39
N LYS A 19 7.56 23.92 16.05
CA LYS A 19 7.40 25.20 16.72
C LYS A 19 6.15 25.89 16.19
N LYS A 20 5.21 26.23 17.09
CA LYS A 20 4.00 26.97 16.75
C LYS A 20 3.44 27.74 17.97
N GLU A 21 2.80 28.88 17.73
CA GLU A 21 2.10 29.62 18.79
C GLU A 21 0.87 28.87 19.28
N LEU A 22 0.71 28.82 20.61
CA LEU A 22 -0.44 28.21 21.27
C LEU A 22 -1.67 29.13 21.25
N LYS A 23 -2.67 28.75 20.48
CA LYS A 23 -4.03 29.22 20.73
C LYS A 23 -4.80 28.10 21.43
N LEU A 24 -5.44 28.39 22.57
CA LEU A 24 -6.34 27.45 23.23
C LEU A 24 -7.53 27.19 22.32
N THR A 25 -7.50 26.08 21.59
CA THR A 25 -8.55 25.68 20.67
C THR A 25 -9.14 24.33 21.11
N TYR A 26 -10.33 24.03 20.63
CA TYR A 26 -10.97 22.72 20.77
C TYR A 26 -10.05 21.58 20.28
N GLU A 27 -9.37 21.79 19.17
CA GLU A 27 -8.44 20.84 18.55
C GLU A 27 -7.31 20.44 19.50
N LYS A 28 -6.71 21.41 20.22
CA LYS A 28 -5.66 21.14 21.19
C LYS A 28 -6.12 20.23 22.32
N ASN A 29 -7.36 20.41 22.78
CA ASN A 29 -7.90 19.54 23.83
C ASN A 29 -8.04 18.09 23.35
N ILE A 30 -8.42 17.88 22.08
CA ILE A 30 -8.50 16.54 21.49
C ILE A 30 -7.11 15.91 21.37
N LEU A 31 -6.12 16.67 20.90
CA LEU A 31 -4.73 16.20 20.78
C LEU A 31 -4.13 15.88 22.15
N TYR A 32 -4.30 16.78 23.11
CA TYR A 32 -3.76 16.61 24.46
C TYR A 32 -4.29 15.36 25.16
N ASN A 33 -5.57 15.07 24.99
CA ASN A 33 -6.20 13.88 25.58
C ASN A 33 -5.98 12.62 24.76
N HIS A 34 -5.29 12.69 23.63
CA HIS A 34 -5.05 11.58 22.72
C HIS A 34 -6.31 10.76 22.40
N THR A 35 -7.37 11.46 22.04
CA THR A 35 -8.71 10.86 21.86
C THR A 35 -8.80 10.03 20.57
N LEU A 36 -7.96 10.32 19.59
CA LEU A 36 -7.94 9.68 18.27
C LEU A 36 -6.68 8.83 18.06
N PRO A 37 -6.78 7.50 18.06
CA PRO A 37 -5.63 6.61 17.86
C PRO A 37 -4.94 6.76 16.51
N CYS A 38 -5.66 7.27 15.50
CA CYS A 38 -5.11 7.54 14.16
C CYS A 38 -4.26 8.83 14.09
N LEU A 39 -4.15 9.57 15.20
CA LEU A 39 -3.27 10.73 15.31
C LEU A 39 -2.12 10.41 16.27
N LEU A 40 -0.94 10.96 15.97
CA LEU A 40 0.21 10.84 16.85
C LEU A 40 -0.09 11.47 18.24
N PRO A 41 0.30 10.82 19.33
CA PRO A 41 0.27 11.43 20.66
C PRO A 41 1.06 12.74 20.65
N CYS A 42 0.48 13.80 21.20
CA CYS A 42 1.05 15.13 21.15
C CYS A 42 1.12 15.77 22.53
N GLU A 43 2.30 16.24 22.91
CA GLU A 43 2.53 17.05 24.09
C GLU A 43 2.78 18.51 23.69
N PHE A 44 2.37 19.44 24.55
CA PHE A 44 2.65 20.88 24.38
C PHE A 44 3.71 21.28 25.39
N ARG A 45 4.81 21.86 24.91
CA ARG A 45 5.90 22.33 25.77
C ARG A 45 6.20 23.80 25.48
N ILE A 46 6.60 24.53 26.52
CA ILE A 46 7.09 25.91 26.42
C ILE A 46 8.58 25.88 26.72
N GLU A 47 9.40 26.29 25.77
CA GLU A 47 10.84 26.36 25.88
C GLU A 47 11.32 27.75 25.48
N ASP A 48 12.05 28.42 26.38
CA ASP A 48 12.54 29.81 26.17
C ASP A 48 11.45 30.81 25.79
N GLY A 49 10.21 30.61 26.32
CA GLY A 49 9.06 31.46 26.03
C GLY A 49 8.38 31.18 24.68
N GLU A 50 8.81 30.17 23.98
CA GLU A 50 8.26 29.72 22.72
C GLU A 50 7.54 28.37 22.88
N GLU A 51 6.51 28.14 22.08
CA GLU A 51 5.65 26.97 22.20
C GLU A 51 5.93 25.95 21.11
N TYR A 52 5.91 24.67 21.53
CA TYR A 52 6.25 23.52 20.69
C TYR A 52 5.23 22.39 20.84
N TYR A 53 4.93 21.76 19.72
CA TYR A 53 4.19 20.50 19.65
C TYR A 53 5.19 19.36 19.55
N TYR A 54 5.16 18.44 20.48
CA TYR A 54 6.00 17.24 20.54
C TYR A 54 5.16 16.02 20.21
N TYR A 55 5.30 15.50 19.01
CA TYR A 55 4.61 14.29 18.57
C TYR A 55 5.46 13.07 18.87
N GLU A 56 4.97 12.15 19.71
CA GLU A 56 5.68 10.94 20.04
C GLU A 56 5.64 9.96 18.85
N THR A 57 6.81 9.53 18.37
CA THR A 57 6.94 8.71 17.18
C THR A 57 7.63 7.36 17.44
N GLY A 58 8.12 7.14 18.66
CA GLY A 58 9.04 6.03 18.98
C GLY A 58 8.49 4.62 18.76
N ILE A 59 7.16 4.45 18.76
CA ILE A 59 6.51 3.14 18.57
C ILE A 59 5.98 2.91 17.15
N TYR A 60 6.07 3.93 16.31
CA TYR A 60 5.55 3.92 14.94
C TYR A 60 6.67 3.80 13.93
N THR A 61 6.34 3.26 12.75
CA THR A 61 7.26 3.17 11.62
C THR A 61 7.00 4.33 10.65
N LYS A 62 8.03 5.00 10.16
CA LYS A 62 7.84 6.04 9.14
C LYS A 62 7.25 5.45 7.85
N LEU A 63 6.30 6.16 7.26
CA LEU A 63 5.70 5.75 5.99
C LEU A 63 6.76 5.60 4.89
N LYS A 64 7.71 6.51 4.82
CA LYS A 64 8.83 6.50 3.88
C LYS A 64 9.58 5.18 3.83
N ASP A 65 9.79 4.55 5.00
CA ASP A 65 10.56 3.31 5.12
C ASP A 65 9.76 2.06 4.67
N ARG A 66 8.45 2.19 4.53
CA ARG A 66 7.54 1.07 4.26
C ARG A 66 6.74 1.20 2.97
N ILE A 67 6.63 2.40 2.39
CA ILE A 67 5.72 2.68 1.27
C ILE A 67 5.91 1.75 0.07
N SER A 68 7.15 1.34 -0.21
CA SER A 68 7.47 0.41 -1.30
C SER A 68 6.96 -1.02 -1.07
N MET A 69 6.57 -1.37 0.17
CA MET A 69 6.08 -2.71 0.55
C MET A 69 4.57 -2.75 0.73
N LEU A 70 3.92 -1.59 0.95
CA LEU A 70 2.48 -1.52 1.19
C LEU A 70 1.68 -1.84 -0.07
N GLU A 71 0.50 -2.42 0.10
CA GLU A 71 -0.48 -2.50 -0.97
C GLU A 71 -1.17 -1.13 -1.13
N PRO A 72 -1.02 -0.44 -2.29
CA PRO A 72 -1.43 0.95 -2.41
C PRO A 72 -2.92 1.19 -2.14
N LYS A 73 -3.79 0.34 -2.67
CA LYS A 73 -5.23 0.49 -2.47
C LYS A 73 -5.63 0.39 -1.02
N LEU A 74 -5.08 -0.59 -0.30
CA LEU A 74 -5.37 -0.81 1.11
C LEU A 74 -4.87 0.38 1.95
N PHE A 75 -3.67 0.87 1.64
CA PHE A 75 -3.11 2.05 2.31
C PHE A 75 -4.03 3.27 2.14
N PHE A 76 -4.45 3.59 0.90
CA PHE A 76 -5.34 4.74 0.66
C PHE A 76 -6.75 4.52 1.22
N ALA A 77 -7.27 3.29 1.26
CA ALA A 77 -8.53 2.98 1.93
C ALA A 77 -8.43 3.29 3.44
N TYR A 78 -7.38 2.84 4.12
CA TYR A 78 -7.14 3.20 5.52
C TYR A 78 -6.93 4.70 5.74
N LEU A 79 -6.27 5.38 4.82
CA LEU A 79 -6.11 6.84 4.89
C LEU A 79 -7.47 7.56 4.81
N LEU A 80 -8.39 7.12 3.97
CA LEU A 80 -9.75 7.65 3.93
C LEU A 80 -10.54 7.36 5.21
N GLU A 81 -10.36 6.19 5.83
CA GLU A 81 -10.93 5.90 7.16
C GLU A 81 -10.40 6.86 8.23
N VAL A 82 -9.11 7.21 8.20
CA VAL A 82 -8.54 8.22 9.09
C VAL A 82 -9.20 9.58 8.87
N PHE A 83 -9.40 10.01 7.62
CA PHE A 83 -10.07 11.27 7.31
C PHE A 83 -11.50 11.30 7.88
N GLU A 84 -12.26 10.21 7.77
CA GLU A 84 -13.60 10.13 8.37
C GLU A 84 -13.57 10.19 9.90
N GLN A 85 -12.63 9.49 10.53
CA GLN A 85 -12.48 9.56 11.98
C GLN A 85 -12.17 10.99 12.43
N VAL A 86 -11.23 11.67 11.78
CA VAL A 86 -10.87 13.06 12.07
C VAL A 86 -12.07 13.99 11.87
N ALA A 87 -12.78 13.88 10.75
CA ALA A 87 -13.98 14.67 10.47
C ALA A 87 -15.12 14.40 11.47
N SER A 88 -15.28 13.17 11.97
CA SER A 88 -16.30 12.82 12.96
C SER A 88 -16.13 13.54 14.30
N TYR A 89 -14.90 13.96 14.60
CA TYR A 89 -14.55 14.80 15.75
C TYR A 89 -14.58 16.30 15.44
N LEU A 90 -15.14 16.70 14.30
CA LEU A 90 -15.20 18.10 13.84
C LEU A 90 -13.82 18.75 13.71
N LEU A 91 -12.80 17.96 13.46
CA LEU A 91 -11.45 18.43 13.16
C LEU A 91 -11.33 18.72 11.66
N GLU A 92 -10.58 19.76 11.31
CA GLU A 92 -10.37 20.14 9.92
C GLU A 92 -9.31 19.23 9.25
N LEU A 93 -9.66 18.62 8.11
CA LEU A 93 -8.74 17.74 7.38
C LEU A 93 -7.51 18.49 6.85
N ASP A 94 -7.65 19.78 6.53
CA ASP A 94 -6.54 20.62 6.07
C ASP A 94 -5.42 20.76 7.10
N HIS A 95 -5.71 20.52 8.38
CA HIS A 95 -4.73 20.51 9.47
C HIS A 95 -3.96 19.19 9.62
N LEU A 96 -4.32 18.16 8.88
CA LEU A 96 -3.48 16.96 8.76
C LEU A 96 -2.23 17.27 7.94
N LYS A 97 -1.12 16.64 8.27
CA LYS A 97 0.11 16.74 7.48
C LYS A 97 0.36 15.45 6.72
N LEU A 98 0.24 15.51 5.39
CA LEU A 98 0.42 14.37 4.49
C LEU A 98 1.72 14.53 3.70
N ASP A 99 2.77 13.89 4.14
CA ASP A 99 4.02 13.67 3.41
C ASP A 99 4.74 12.42 3.94
N LEU A 100 5.66 11.87 3.17
CA LEU A 100 6.36 10.63 3.52
C LEU A 100 7.24 10.75 4.79
N GLU A 101 7.64 11.95 5.17
CA GLU A 101 8.51 12.17 6.34
C GLU A 101 7.72 12.30 7.65
N SER A 102 6.49 12.84 7.59
CA SER A 102 5.67 13.13 8.77
C SER A 102 4.50 12.17 8.98
N MET A 103 4.27 11.25 8.05
CA MET A 103 3.31 10.16 8.21
C MET A 103 3.98 8.92 8.78
N PHE A 104 3.22 8.21 9.62
CA PHE A 104 3.65 7.00 10.29
C PHE A 104 2.65 5.87 10.08
N LEU A 105 3.08 4.68 10.46
CA LEU A 105 2.28 3.45 10.43
C LEU A 105 2.31 2.82 11.82
N ASP A 106 1.17 2.29 12.23
CA ASP A 106 1.08 1.41 13.39
C ASP A 106 1.57 -0.02 13.06
N LYS A 107 1.37 -0.96 13.98
CA LYS A 107 1.80 -2.36 13.84
C LYS A 107 1.01 -3.13 12.77
N GLU A 108 -0.18 -2.66 12.43
CA GLU A 108 -1.08 -3.20 11.42
C GLU A 108 -0.93 -2.50 10.06
N ASP A 109 0.14 -1.71 9.87
CA ASP A 109 0.40 -0.87 8.69
C ASP A 109 -0.72 0.18 8.42
N ARG A 110 -1.46 0.60 9.44
CA ARG A 110 -2.48 1.66 9.32
C ARG A 110 -1.84 3.03 9.51
N PRO A 111 -2.26 4.04 8.74
CA PRO A 111 -1.74 5.40 8.86
C PRO A 111 -2.01 6.02 10.22
N VAL A 112 -0.95 6.62 10.79
CA VAL A 112 -1.01 7.46 11.99
C VAL A 112 -0.44 8.83 11.63
N LEU A 113 -1.24 9.86 11.76
CA LEU A 113 -0.97 11.16 11.18
C LEU A 113 -0.59 12.21 12.21
N CYS A 114 0.20 13.19 11.77
CA CYS A 114 0.46 14.41 12.50
C CYS A 114 -0.67 15.41 12.21
N TYR A 115 -1.33 15.92 13.26
CA TYR A 115 -2.35 16.96 13.16
C TYR A 115 -1.79 18.28 13.66
N LEU A 116 -1.68 19.27 12.78
CA LEU A 116 -1.13 20.58 13.06
C LEU A 116 -2.24 21.63 12.98
N PRO A 117 -2.81 22.08 14.11
CA PRO A 117 -3.77 23.16 14.09
C PRO A 117 -3.24 24.36 13.33
N GLU A 118 -4.10 24.97 12.50
CA GLU A 118 -3.73 26.09 11.63
C GLU A 118 -2.67 25.77 10.54
N TYR A 119 -2.54 24.51 10.13
CA TYR A 119 -1.82 24.15 8.91
C TYR A 119 -2.67 24.58 7.70
N GLU A 120 -2.09 25.32 6.76
CA GLU A 120 -2.87 26.03 5.75
C GLU A 120 -2.97 25.32 4.39
N LYS A 121 -2.29 24.17 4.22
CA LYS A 121 -2.30 23.47 2.94
C LYS A 121 -3.55 22.59 2.81
N LYS A 122 -4.29 22.77 1.72
CA LYS A 122 -5.53 22.02 1.47
C LYS A 122 -5.27 20.50 1.38
N ILE A 123 -6.16 19.72 1.97
CA ILE A 123 -6.05 18.27 2.01
C ILE A 123 -5.97 17.65 0.60
N ASP A 124 -6.72 18.20 -0.36
CA ASP A 124 -6.70 17.74 -1.75
C ASP A 124 -5.34 17.97 -2.43
N GLU A 125 -4.66 19.07 -2.11
CA GLU A 125 -3.32 19.35 -2.60
C GLU A 125 -2.31 18.43 -1.94
N GLN A 126 -2.42 18.23 -0.64
CA GLN A 126 -1.55 17.34 0.11
C GLN A 126 -1.65 15.89 -0.39
N LEU A 127 -2.88 15.43 -0.69
CA LEU A 127 -3.11 14.07 -1.18
C LEU A 127 -2.50 13.84 -2.57
N ARG A 128 -2.56 14.84 -3.44
CA ARG A 128 -1.89 14.79 -4.76
C ARG A 128 -0.38 14.75 -4.63
N ASP A 129 0.18 15.64 -3.81
CA ASP A 129 1.63 15.70 -3.58
C ASP A 129 2.14 14.39 -2.96
N LEU A 130 1.40 13.81 -2.00
CA LEU A 130 1.73 12.51 -1.43
C LEU A 130 1.76 11.40 -2.48
N LEU A 131 0.80 11.38 -3.42
CA LEU A 131 0.81 10.41 -4.52
C LEU A 131 2.04 10.57 -5.43
N GLU A 132 2.43 11.81 -5.72
CA GLU A 132 3.63 12.11 -6.51
C GLU A 132 4.89 11.65 -5.77
N GLU A 133 5.00 11.96 -4.48
CA GLU A 133 6.10 11.48 -3.63
C GLU A 133 6.16 9.94 -3.60
N CYS A 134 5.02 9.25 -3.45
CA CYS A 134 4.97 7.80 -3.43
C CYS A 134 5.54 7.15 -4.70
N ILE A 135 5.30 7.75 -5.87
CA ILE A 135 5.78 7.23 -7.16
C ILE A 135 7.32 7.16 -7.17
N GLU A 136 8.01 8.11 -6.55
CA GLU A 136 9.48 8.15 -6.51
C GLU A 136 10.10 6.96 -5.75
N TYR A 137 9.36 6.38 -4.79
CA TYR A 137 9.82 5.26 -3.96
C TYR A 137 9.48 3.88 -4.52
N ILE A 138 8.75 3.83 -5.64
CA ILE A 138 8.32 2.56 -6.22
C ILE A 138 9.29 2.14 -7.32
N SER A 139 9.70 0.87 -7.28
CA SER A 139 10.50 0.30 -8.35
C SER A 139 9.75 0.38 -9.68
N GLY A 140 10.39 0.94 -10.71
CA GLY A 140 9.82 1.01 -12.07
C GLY A 140 9.46 -0.37 -12.68
N ASN A 141 9.94 -1.46 -12.08
CA ASN A 141 9.59 -2.82 -12.47
C ASN A 141 8.20 -3.24 -11.95
N ASP A 142 7.66 -2.59 -10.92
CA ASP A 142 6.32 -2.86 -10.40
C ASP A 142 5.27 -2.06 -11.17
N LYS A 143 5.01 -2.51 -12.39
CA LYS A 143 4.06 -1.85 -13.31
C LYS A 143 2.64 -1.73 -12.74
N LYS A 144 2.21 -2.67 -11.87
CA LYS A 144 0.86 -2.65 -11.27
C LYS A 144 0.73 -1.49 -10.29
N ARG A 145 1.72 -1.32 -9.39
CA ARG A 145 1.74 -0.21 -8.43
C ARG A 145 1.89 1.13 -9.12
N VAL A 146 2.87 1.27 -10.02
CA VAL A 146 3.08 2.49 -10.79
C VAL A 146 1.80 2.91 -11.51
N ARG A 147 1.13 1.97 -12.18
CA ARG A 147 -0.15 2.22 -12.85
C ARG A 147 -1.23 2.70 -11.89
N PHE A 148 -1.37 2.07 -10.71
CA PHE A 148 -2.35 2.49 -9.71
C PHE A 148 -2.15 3.95 -9.29
N TYR A 149 -0.92 4.34 -8.94
CA TYR A 149 -0.63 5.71 -8.49
C TYR A 149 -0.95 6.75 -9.57
N TYR A 150 -0.53 6.50 -10.82
CA TYR A 150 -0.85 7.41 -11.94
C TYR A 150 -2.35 7.51 -12.22
N GLU A 151 -3.07 6.41 -12.18
CA GLU A 151 -4.50 6.40 -12.44
C GLU A 151 -5.29 7.04 -11.30
N PHE A 152 -4.89 6.81 -10.04
CA PHE A 152 -5.52 7.44 -8.89
C PHE A 152 -5.22 8.95 -8.85
N HIS A 153 -3.99 9.36 -9.09
CA HIS A 153 -3.63 10.77 -9.25
C HIS A 153 -4.44 11.44 -10.36
N SER A 154 -4.52 10.81 -11.54
CA SER A 154 -5.32 11.33 -12.65
C SER A 154 -6.81 11.48 -12.32
N PHE A 155 -7.36 10.52 -11.56
CA PHE A 155 -8.73 10.58 -11.06
C PHE A 155 -8.94 11.78 -10.13
N LEU A 156 -8.05 11.99 -9.15
CA LEU A 156 -8.14 13.14 -8.23
C LEU A 156 -8.07 14.49 -8.98
N VAL A 157 -7.18 14.61 -9.97
CA VAL A 157 -6.99 15.86 -10.72
C VAL A 157 -8.17 16.18 -11.63
N LYS A 158 -8.69 15.16 -12.36
CA LYS A 158 -9.72 15.37 -13.39
C LYS A 158 -11.12 15.47 -12.82
N GLU A 159 -11.45 14.54 -11.91
CA GLU A 159 -12.83 14.39 -11.41
C GLU A 159 -13.06 15.20 -10.13
N LYS A 160 -11.99 15.62 -9.40
CA LYS A 160 -12.08 16.29 -8.10
C LYS A 160 -13.09 15.59 -7.17
N PRO A 161 -12.91 14.29 -6.91
CA PRO A 161 -13.90 13.47 -6.24
C PRO A 161 -14.08 13.90 -4.78
N ASN A 162 -15.27 13.69 -4.26
CA ASN A 162 -15.51 13.72 -2.82
C ASN A 162 -15.05 12.41 -2.16
N MET A 163 -15.14 12.33 -0.82
CA MET A 163 -14.70 11.19 -0.02
C MET A 163 -15.37 9.87 -0.45
N GLU A 164 -16.69 9.89 -0.67
CA GLU A 164 -17.46 8.73 -1.08
C GLU A 164 -17.01 8.22 -2.45
N GLN A 165 -16.84 9.10 -3.42
CA GLN A 165 -16.34 8.75 -4.75
C GLN A 165 -14.92 8.18 -4.72
N MET A 166 -14.05 8.66 -3.81
CA MET A 166 -12.71 8.09 -3.61
C MET A 166 -12.79 6.65 -3.06
N LYS A 167 -13.68 6.40 -2.11
CA LYS A 167 -13.92 5.05 -1.58
C LYS A 167 -14.45 4.10 -2.66
N ASP A 168 -15.47 4.51 -3.40
CA ASP A 168 -16.01 3.74 -4.52
C ASP A 168 -14.91 3.37 -5.53
N TYR A 169 -14.05 4.33 -5.86
CA TYR A 169 -12.92 4.09 -6.77
C TYR A 169 -11.97 2.99 -6.25
N LEU A 170 -11.67 3.01 -4.96
CA LEU A 170 -10.81 2.02 -4.33
C LEU A 170 -11.51 0.64 -4.24
N GLU A 171 -12.81 0.57 -3.93
CA GLU A 171 -13.59 -0.66 -3.83
C GLU A 171 -13.83 -1.33 -5.18
N VAL A 172 -14.36 -0.61 -6.16
CA VAL A 172 -14.65 -1.14 -7.51
C VAL A 172 -13.42 -1.75 -8.18
N ARG A 173 -12.25 -1.17 -7.96
CA ARG A 173 -10.99 -1.75 -8.47
C ARG A 173 -10.54 -2.98 -7.71
N SER A 174 -10.91 -3.11 -6.44
CA SER A 174 -10.68 -4.34 -5.67
C SER A 174 -11.38 -5.55 -6.32
N GLU A 175 -12.64 -5.40 -6.70
CA GLU A 175 -13.41 -6.46 -7.36
C GLU A 175 -12.86 -6.81 -8.75
N LYS A 176 -12.51 -5.80 -9.56
CA LYS A 176 -11.91 -6.03 -10.89
C LYS A 176 -10.56 -6.74 -10.82
N THR A 177 -9.71 -6.35 -9.88
CA THR A 177 -8.40 -6.99 -9.68
C THR A 177 -8.55 -8.44 -9.24
N ASN A 178 -9.49 -8.74 -8.35
CA ASN A 178 -9.79 -10.11 -7.94
C ASN A 178 -10.34 -10.95 -9.10
N GLY A 179 -11.18 -10.38 -9.95
CA GLY A 179 -11.69 -11.04 -11.15
C GLY A 179 -10.60 -11.30 -12.21
N GLU A 180 -9.65 -10.40 -12.36
CA GLU A 180 -8.50 -10.58 -13.26
C GLU A 180 -7.52 -11.64 -12.75
N ILE A 181 -7.19 -11.63 -11.46
CA ILE A 181 -6.35 -12.66 -10.81
C ILE A 181 -6.99 -14.04 -10.91
N LEU A 182 -8.31 -14.13 -10.75
CA LEU A 182 -9.03 -15.40 -10.90
C LEU A 182 -8.97 -15.91 -12.35
N ARG A 183 -9.12 -15.02 -13.33
CA ARG A 183 -9.02 -15.38 -14.77
C ARG A 183 -7.59 -15.79 -15.17
N GLU A 184 -6.57 -15.12 -14.63
CA GLU A 184 -5.17 -15.52 -14.86
C GLU A 184 -4.89 -16.91 -14.25
N LYS A 185 -5.34 -17.18 -13.02
CA LYS A 185 -5.19 -18.50 -12.38
C LYS A 185 -5.89 -19.61 -13.16
N ILE A 186 -7.12 -19.37 -13.64
CA ILE A 186 -7.86 -20.34 -14.45
C ILE A 186 -7.10 -20.62 -15.76
N LYS A 187 -6.56 -19.60 -16.44
CA LYS A 187 -5.75 -19.78 -17.65
C LYS A 187 -4.47 -20.57 -17.40
N ASP A 188 -3.79 -20.33 -16.27
CA ASP A 188 -2.58 -21.06 -15.90
C ASP A 188 -2.87 -22.52 -15.56
N GLU A 189 -4.02 -22.82 -14.94
CA GLU A 189 -4.47 -24.18 -14.67
C GLU A 189 -4.89 -24.92 -15.95
N GLU A 190 -5.59 -24.25 -16.86
CA GLU A 190 -5.95 -24.79 -18.18
C GLU A 190 -4.70 -25.06 -19.03
N LEU A 191 -3.69 -24.20 -18.98
CA LEU A 191 -2.43 -24.38 -19.71
C LEU A 191 -1.63 -25.55 -19.16
N LYS A 192 -1.56 -25.72 -17.84
CA LYS A 192 -0.90 -26.86 -17.19
C LYS A 192 -1.61 -28.17 -17.52
N SER A 193 -2.94 -28.20 -17.42
CA SER A 193 -3.71 -29.41 -17.77
C SER A 193 -3.56 -29.81 -19.24
N ALA A 194 -3.44 -28.85 -20.16
CA ALA A 194 -3.16 -29.12 -21.56
C ALA A 194 -1.74 -29.65 -21.80
N GLN A 195 -0.75 -29.18 -21.05
CA GLN A 195 0.63 -29.68 -21.12
C GLN A 195 0.73 -31.10 -20.54
N ASP A 196 0.10 -31.38 -19.40
CA ASP A 196 0.05 -32.71 -18.80
C ASP A 196 -0.65 -33.73 -19.72
N MET A 197 -1.71 -33.33 -20.46
CA MET A 197 -2.34 -34.18 -21.47
C MET A 197 -1.42 -34.46 -22.67
N GLN A 198 -0.65 -33.49 -23.13
CA GLN A 198 0.31 -33.69 -24.23
C GLN A 198 1.48 -34.58 -23.82
N GLU A 199 2.00 -34.46 -22.60
CA GLU A 199 3.03 -35.38 -22.08
C GLU A 199 2.53 -36.80 -21.97
N ASN A 200 1.34 -37.01 -21.40
CA ASN A 200 0.72 -38.35 -21.30
C ASN A 200 0.45 -38.97 -22.68
N LEU A 201 0.08 -38.18 -23.69
CA LEU A 201 -0.10 -38.66 -25.05
C LEU A 201 1.23 -39.07 -25.70
N SER A 202 2.29 -38.31 -25.46
CA SER A 202 3.62 -38.58 -26.01
C SER A 202 4.24 -39.84 -25.39
N ASP A 203 3.99 -40.08 -24.11
CA ASP A 203 4.46 -41.27 -23.43
C ASP A 203 3.67 -42.55 -23.86
N SER A 204 2.37 -42.43 -24.09
CA SER A 204 1.54 -43.53 -24.65
C SER A 204 2.00 -43.93 -26.06
N ILE A 205 2.38 -42.99 -26.90
CA ILE A 205 2.89 -43.25 -28.26
C ILE A 205 4.28 -43.91 -28.22
N ARG A 206 5.10 -43.57 -27.22
CA ARG A 206 6.43 -44.23 -27.02
C ARG A 206 6.30 -45.67 -26.59
N ASP A 207 5.37 -45.97 -25.68
CA ASP A 207 5.13 -47.33 -25.22
C ASP A 207 4.57 -48.25 -26.32
N GLU A 208 3.72 -47.78 -27.22
CA GLU A 208 3.21 -48.53 -28.37
C GLU A 208 4.31 -48.81 -29.41
N ASN A 209 5.23 -47.85 -29.64
CA ASN A 209 6.35 -48.09 -30.55
C ASN A 209 7.39 -49.07 -29.97
N ASP A 210 7.65 -49.06 -28.66
CA ASP A 210 8.58 -49.99 -28.03
C ASP A 210 8.02 -51.43 -28.02
N HIS A 211 6.70 -51.60 -28.01
CA HIS A 211 6.06 -52.93 -28.12
C HIS A 211 6.07 -53.46 -29.56
N SER A 212 5.92 -52.61 -30.61
CA SER A 212 5.96 -53.03 -32.00
C SER A 212 7.36 -53.44 -32.46
N GLU A 213 8.42 -52.76 -31.99
CA GLU A 213 9.80 -53.20 -32.29
C GLU A 213 10.19 -54.51 -31.61
N LYS A 214 9.67 -54.84 -30.42
CA LYS A 214 9.92 -56.11 -29.72
C LYS A 214 9.21 -57.30 -30.36
N GLU A 215 8.07 -57.10 -31.03
CA GLU A 215 7.40 -58.17 -31.81
C GLU A 215 8.09 -58.43 -33.16
N GLU A 216 8.59 -57.47 -33.87
CA GLU A 216 9.36 -57.68 -35.11
C GLU A 216 10.66 -58.44 -34.88
N ILE A 217 11.38 -58.20 -33.81
CA ILE A 217 12.61 -58.88 -33.46
C ILE A 217 12.36 -60.38 -33.11
N LYS A 218 11.21 -60.75 -32.58
CA LYS A 218 10.86 -62.17 -32.28
C LYS A 218 10.54 -63.01 -33.52
N ILE A 219 10.15 -62.42 -34.63
CA ILE A 219 9.79 -63.10 -35.88
C ILE A 219 11.07 -63.52 -36.63
N TYR A 220 12.16 -62.80 -36.56
CA TYR A 220 13.41 -63.09 -37.26
C TYR A 220 14.27 -64.19 -36.58
N GLU A 221 14.08 -64.56 -35.34
CA GLU A 221 14.88 -65.60 -34.62
C GLU A 221 14.38 -67.01 -34.85
N LYS A 222 13.27 -67.28 -35.58
CA LYS A 222 12.67 -68.58 -35.78
C LYS A 222 12.89 -69.23 -37.14
N THR A 223 13.85 -68.84 -37.92
CA THR A 223 14.20 -69.53 -39.18
C THR A 223 15.30 -70.62 -38.93
N PRO A 224 15.05 -71.87 -39.08
CA PRO A 224 16.05 -72.92 -38.87
C PRO A 224 17.07 -72.93 -40.01
N LYS A 225 18.37 -72.99 -39.70
CA LYS A 225 19.43 -73.23 -40.63
C LYS A 225 19.26 -74.69 -41.13
N ARG A 226 18.99 -74.89 -42.43
CA ARG A 226 19.14 -76.13 -43.13
C ARG A 226 20.59 -76.28 -43.55
N ILE A 227 21.09 -77.46 -43.30
CA ILE A 227 22.38 -78.07 -43.62
C ILE A 227 22.67 -78.02 -45.13
#